data_161215e9925b124d116b09c1a91112df
#
_entry.id   161215e9925b124d116b09c1a91112df
#
_cell.length_a   1.000
_cell.length_b   1.000
_cell.length_c   1.000
_cell.angle_alpha   90.00
_cell.angle_beta   90.00
_cell.angle_gamma   90.00
#
_symmetry.space_group_name_H-M   'P 1'
#
loop_
_entity.id
_entity.type
_entity.pdbx_description
1 polymer ?
#
loop_
_entity_poly.entity_id
_entity_poly.type
_entity_poly.pdbx_seq_one_letter_code
_entity_poly.pdbx_strand_id
1 'polypeptide(L)'
;MQKVSKQFAELSFVLSVVFSMKGVKMRYQVSGKQIDIGTALQQHVKSEIDAVVSKYAERPTDAIVVFSKSGHEFVCEATVHLSTGLTAQARSHENEIYASFDNCAAKMEKQLRRYKRRLKDHHAARTTPVELSSASSYILVSEHENEESEPETLQPIIIAEVETTIPKLSVGEAVMQMEISGKDFFVFKNDANKLVSIVYQ
;
A
#
# COMPACT_ATOMS: atom_id res chain seq x y z
N MET A 1 5.72 -56.20 -1.44
CA MET A 1 4.73 -55.12 -1.25
C MET A 1 5.28 -53.91 -0.47
N GLN A 2 6.46 -53.95 0.17
CA GLN A 2 7.02 -52.82 0.97
C GLN A 2 7.82 -51.77 0.17
N LYS A 3 8.23 -52.04 -1.07
CA LYS A 3 9.03 -51.07 -1.88
C LYS A 3 8.20 -49.98 -2.55
N VAL A 4 6.94 -50.23 -2.83
CA VAL A 4 6.06 -49.26 -3.53
C VAL A 4 5.55 -48.18 -2.57
N SER A 5 5.34 -48.50 -1.29
CA SER A 5 4.88 -47.58 -0.28
C SER A 5 5.88 -46.46 0.09
N LYS A 6 7.19 -46.75 0.05
CA LYS A 6 8.26 -45.78 0.29
C LYS A 6 8.40 -44.76 -0.84
N GLN A 7 8.17 -45.16 -2.07
CA GLN A 7 8.32 -44.31 -3.24
C GLN A 7 7.17 -43.28 -3.34
N PHE A 8 5.95 -43.66 -2.91
CA PHE A 8 4.83 -42.73 -2.82
C PHE A 8 4.97 -41.70 -1.68
N ALA A 9 5.60 -42.08 -0.57
CA ALA A 9 5.87 -41.17 0.54
C ALA A 9 6.92 -40.09 0.17
N GLU A 10 7.97 -40.46 -0.56
CA GLU A 10 8.97 -39.52 -1.05
C GLU A 10 8.43 -38.60 -2.15
N LEU A 11 7.59 -39.10 -3.06
CA LEU A 11 6.94 -38.26 -4.06
C LEU A 11 5.99 -37.24 -3.43
N SER A 12 5.26 -37.64 -2.39
CA SER A 12 4.36 -36.76 -1.65
C SER A 12 5.12 -35.66 -0.89
N PHE A 13 6.27 -36.00 -0.31
CA PHE A 13 7.12 -35.04 0.38
C PHE A 13 7.79 -34.05 -0.58
N VAL A 14 8.30 -34.52 -1.74
CA VAL A 14 8.89 -33.67 -2.79
C VAL A 14 7.81 -32.78 -3.41
N LEU A 15 6.58 -33.25 -3.63
CA LEU A 15 5.46 -32.47 -4.14
C LEU A 15 5.02 -31.39 -3.14
N SER A 16 5.03 -31.69 -1.83
CA SER A 16 4.75 -30.75 -0.75
C SER A 16 5.81 -29.65 -0.65
N VAL A 17 7.09 -29.99 -0.80
CA VAL A 17 8.20 -29.03 -0.77
C VAL A 17 8.21 -28.15 -2.04
N VAL A 18 7.87 -28.71 -3.20
CA VAL A 18 7.80 -27.96 -4.47
C VAL A 18 6.59 -27.03 -4.51
N PHE A 19 5.48 -27.37 -3.84
CA PHE A 19 4.30 -26.47 -3.74
C PHE A 19 4.52 -25.32 -2.74
N SER A 20 5.46 -25.45 -1.79
CA SER A 20 5.83 -24.39 -0.84
C SER A 20 6.75 -23.31 -1.42
N MET A 21 7.27 -23.46 -2.65
CA MET A 21 8.26 -22.54 -3.24
C MET A 21 7.73 -21.59 -4.34
N LYS A 22 6.43 -21.43 -4.49
CA LYS A 22 5.86 -20.33 -5.30
C LYS A 22 5.42 -19.15 -4.43
N GLY A 23 6.29 -18.67 -3.55
CA GLY A 23 6.16 -17.35 -2.98
C GLY A 23 6.37 -16.32 -4.09
N VAL A 24 5.34 -15.60 -4.47
CA VAL A 24 5.47 -14.38 -5.29
C VAL A 24 6.42 -13.47 -4.53
N LYS A 25 7.65 -13.32 -5.04
CA LYS A 25 8.68 -12.51 -4.38
C LYS A 25 8.29 -11.06 -4.49
N MET A 26 7.82 -10.48 -3.37
CA MET A 26 7.49 -9.07 -3.28
C MET A 26 8.71 -8.22 -3.64
N ARG A 27 8.52 -7.15 -4.41
CA ARG A 27 9.57 -6.17 -4.68
C ARG A 27 9.65 -5.18 -3.51
N TYR A 28 10.88 -4.83 -3.12
CA TYR A 28 11.15 -3.86 -2.08
C TYR A 28 11.89 -2.67 -2.65
N GLN A 29 11.43 -1.50 -2.34
CA GLN A 29 12.14 -0.25 -2.57
C GLN A 29 12.27 0.49 -1.24
N VAL A 30 13.50 0.61 -0.75
CA VAL A 30 13.82 1.35 0.47
C VAL A 30 14.70 2.54 0.07
N SER A 31 14.25 3.73 0.35
CA SER A 31 14.95 4.96 -0.03
C SER A 31 14.94 5.98 1.11
N GLY A 32 15.95 6.84 1.13
CA GLY A 32 16.06 7.98 2.03
C GLY A 32 15.96 9.30 1.26
N LYS A 33 15.11 10.20 1.73
CA LYS A 33 15.05 11.57 1.24
C LYS A 33 15.97 12.44 2.12
N GLN A 34 17.12 12.81 1.58
CA GLN A 34 18.17 13.55 2.30
C GLN A 34 18.77 12.79 3.51
N ILE A 35 18.68 11.46 3.50
CA ILE A 35 19.23 10.56 4.51
C ILE A 35 19.88 9.39 3.79
N ASP A 36 21.06 8.99 4.26
CA ASP A 36 21.71 7.78 3.76
C ASP A 36 21.16 6.53 4.46
N ILE A 37 20.74 5.55 3.70
CA ILE A 37 20.14 4.31 4.20
C ILE A 37 21.16 3.18 4.12
N GLY A 38 21.69 2.79 5.27
CA GLY A 38 22.62 1.67 5.39
C GLY A 38 21.97 0.32 5.08
N THR A 39 22.81 -0.65 4.69
CA THR A 39 22.38 -2.02 4.35
C THR A 39 21.67 -2.72 5.52
N ALA A 40 22.09 -2.46 6.75
CA ALA A 40 21.47 -3.03 7.96
C ALA A 40 19.99 -2.60 8.10
N LEU A 41 19.70 -1.30 7.91
CA LEU A 41 18.32 -0.79 7.95
C LEU A 41 17.49 -1.36 6.81
N GLN A 42 18.05 -1.45 5.59
CA GLN A 42 17.34 -2.08 4.45
C GLN A 42 16.98 -3.54 4.72
N GLN A 43 17.86 -4.31 5.35
CA GLN A 43 17.61 -5.71 5.72
C GLN A 43 16.54 -5.81 6.81
N HIS A 44 16.59 -4.96 7.83
CA HIS A 44 15.59 -4.87 8.89
C HIS A 44 14.20 -4.58 8.31
N VAL A 45 14.08 -3.53 7.50
CA VAL A 45 12.83 -3.15 6.81
C VAL A 45 12.26 -4.31 6.02
N LYS A 46 13.09 -4.99 5.24
CA LYS A 46 12.65 -6.11 4.40
C LYS A 46 12.13 -7.26 5.24
N SER A 47 12.85 -7.64 6.29
CA SER A 47 12.46 -8.73 7.18
C SER A 47 11.13 -8.46 7.89
N GLU A 48 10.96 -7.26 8.43
CA GLU A 48 9.75 -6.88 9.17
C GLU A 48 8.53 -6.72 8.24
N ILE A 49 8.69 -6.09 7.08
CA ILE A 49 7.59 -5.98 6.10
C ILE A 49 7.17 -7.36 5.61
N ASP A 50 8.11 -8.26 5.31
CA ASP A 50 7.78 -9.64 4.93
C ASP A 50 6.99 -10.35 6.05
N ALA A 51 7.43 -10.22 7.30
CA ALA A 51 6.75 -10.82 8.45
C ALA A 51 5.33 -10.28 8.65
N VAL A 52 5.12 -8.98 8.48
CA VAL A 52 3.81 -8.34 8.61
C VAL A 52 2.90 -8.72 7.44
N VAL A 53 3.37 -8.53 6.22
CA VAL A 53 2.53 -8.68 5.02
C VAL A 53 2.12 -10.13 4.78
N SER A 54 3.04 -11.09 5.00
CA SER A 54 2.76 -12.53 4.82
C SER A 54 1.63 -13.06 5.71
N LYS A 55 1.40 -12.45 6.88
CA LYS A 55 0.31 -12.83 7.79
C LYS A 55 -1.08 -12.45 7.26
N TYR A 56 -1.17 -11.36 6.49
CA TYR A 56 -2.45 -10.71 6.18
C TYR A 56 -2.76 -10.64 4.69
N ALA A 57 -1.75 -10.60 3.82
CA ALA A 57 -1.90 -10.52 2.38
C ALA A 57 -1.38 -11.78 1.69
N GLU A 58 -2.23 -12.41 0.86
CA GLU A 58 -1.85 -13.64 0.15
C GLU A 58 -0.86 -13.38 -0.99
N ARG A 59 -0.96 -12.23 -1.66
CA ARG A 59 -0.15 -11.88 -2.83
C ARG A 59 0.19 -10.40 -2.85
N PRO A 60 1.14 -9.94 -2.03
CA PRO A 60 1.65 -8.57 -2.14
C PRO A 60 2.49 -8.43 -3.41
N THR A 61 2.40 -7.29 -4.10
CA THR A 61 3.18 -7.03 -5.32
C THR A 61 4.48 -6.32 -5.02
N ASP A 62 4.41 -5.22 -4.29
CA ASP A 62 5.56 -4.42 -3.92
C ASP A 62 5.34 -3.64 -2.62
N ALA A 63 6.46 -3.32 -1.97
CA ALA A 63 6.53 -2.47 -0.79
C ALA A 63 7.54 -1.35 -1.02
N ILE A 64 7.10 -0.12 -0.79
CA ILE A 64 7.91 1.09 -0.89
C ILE A 64 8.02 1.68 0.50
N VAL A 65 9.25 1.89 0.99
CA VAL A 65 9.51 2.53 2.27
C VAL A 65 10.43 3.73 2.05
N VAL A 66 9.97 4.88 2.49
CA VAL A 66 10.69 6.14 2.35
C VAL A 66 10.98 6.71 3.72
N PHE A 67 12.25 6.98 3.99
CA PHE A 67 12.68 7.69 5.18
C PHE A 67 12.98 9.15 4.83
N SER A 68 12.57 10.06 5.70
CA SER A 68 12.89 11.48 5.59
C SER A 68 13.16 12.05 6.97
N LYS A 69 13.71 13.27 7.02
CA LYS A 69 13.93 13.99 8.25
C LYS A 69 13.06 15.24 8.28
N SER A 70 12.38 15.45 9.39
CA SER A 70 11.58 16.65 9.65
C SER A 70 12.03 17.29 10.96
N GLY A 71 12.84 18.32 10.87
CA GLY A 71 13.51 18.90 12.03
C GLY A 71 14.45 17.91 12.71
N HIS A 72 14.16 17.52 13.94
CA HIS A 72 14.93 16.54 14.72
C HIS A 72 14.37 15.11 14.62
N GLU A 73 13.18 14.92 14.06
CA GLU A 73 12.51 13.63 13.95
C GLU A 73 12.79 12.94 12.61
N PHE A 74 12.82 11.60 12.67
CA PHE A 74 12.80 10.75 11.49
C PHE A 74 11.36 10.38 11.14
N VAL A 75 11.01 10.54 9.89
CA VAL A 75 9.71 10.18 9.33
C VAL A 75 9.88 8.94 8.49
N CYS A 76 9.09 7.92 8.77
CA CYS A 76 8.99 6.73 7.94
C CYS A 76 7.61 6.68 7.28
N GLU A 77 7.57 6.53 5.97
CA GLU A 77 6.37 6.25 5.18
C GLU A 77 6.52 4.89 4.50
N ALA A 78 5.59 4.00 4.78
CA ALA A 78 5.54 2.67 4.16
C ALA A 78 4.26 2.52 3.35
N THR A 79 4.40 2.07 2.11
CA THR A 79 3.30 1.79 1.18
C THR A 79 3.44 0.36 0.69
N VAL A 80 2.38 -0.44 0.82
CA VAL A 80 2.31 -1.82 0.33
C VAL A 80 1.17 -1.94 -0.68
N HIS A 81 1.51 -2.36 -1.89
CA HIS A 81 0.54 -2.65 -2.93
C HIS A 81 0.14 -4.12 -2.89
N LEU A 82 -1.15 -4.37 -2.85
CA LEU A 82 -1.73 -5.70 -2.87
C LEU A 82 -2.14 -6.10 -4.29
N SER A 83 -2.11 -7.38 -4.59
CA SER A 83 -2.53 -7.90 -5.91
C SER A 83 -4.00 -7.62 -6.24
N THR A 84 -4.81 -7.29 -5.25
CA THR A 84 -6.19 -6.82 -5.41
C THR A 84 -6.29 -5.42 -6.00
N GLY A 85 -5.17 -4.71 -6.20
CA GLY A 85 -5.12 -3.31 -6.61
C GLY A 85 -5.33 -2.33 -5.44
N LEU A 86 -5.46 -2.84 -4.22
CA LEU A 86 -5.56 -2.01 -3.02
C LEU A 86 -4.17 -1.67 -2.48
N THR A 87 -4.08 -0.53 -1.82
CA THR A 87 -2.84 -0.01 -1.27
C THR A 87 -3.00 0.28 0.22
N ALA A 88 -2.13 -0.32 1.04
CA ALA A 88 -2.02 0.03 2.46
C ALA A 88 -0.88 1.03 2.65
N GLN A 89 -1.12 2.08 3.42
CA GLN A 89 -0.14 3.13 3.68
C GLN A 89 -0.10 3.46 5.17
N ALA A 90 1.11 3.56 5.71
CA ALA A 90 1.32 3.97 7.10
C ALA A 90 2.43 5.00 7.19
N ARG A 91 2.34 5.90 8.17
CA ARG A 91 3.33 6.93 8.46
C ARG A 91 3.61 7.01 9.95
N SER A 92 4.86 7.24 10.30
CA SER A 92 5.31 7.40 11.68
C SER A 92 6.40 8.45 11.81
N HIS A 93 6.49 9.09 12.96
CA HIS A 93 7.48 10.10 13.32
C HIS A 93 8.11 9.70 14.64
N GLU A 94 9.44 9.63 14.71
CA GLU A 94 10.18 9.28 15.92
C GLU A 94 11.57 9.94 15.94
N ASN A 95 12.17 10.00 17.12
CA ASN A 95 13.51 10.57 17.28
C ASN A 95 14.62 9.66 16.71
N GLU A 96 14.33 8.36 16.53
CA GLU A 96 15.27 7.38 16.00
C GLU A 96 14.70 6.69 14.74
N ILE A 97 15.58 6.44 13.78
CA ILE A 97 15.19 5.93 12.47
C ILE A 97 14.58 4.51 12.55
N TYR A 98 15.13 3.61 13.38
CA TYR A 98 14.58 2.27 13.59
C TYR A 98 13.23 2.32 14.28
N ALA A 99 13.08 3.16 15.33
CA ALA A 99 11.82 3.34 16.03
C ALA A 99 10.74 3.92 15.10
N SER A 100 11.09 4.84 14.20
CA SER A 100 10.16 5.37 13.20
C SER A 100 9.65 4.28 12.26
N PHE A 101 10.52 3.35 11.87
CA PHE A 101 10.12 2.22 11.04
C PHE A 101 9.26 1.21 11.82
N ASP A 102 9.67 0.80 13.03
CA ASP A 102 8.95 -0.19 13.82
C ASP A 102 7.53 0.26 14.15
N ASN A 103 7.33 1.54 14.49
CA ASN A 103 6.01 2.13 14.69
C ASN A 103 5.20 2.22 13.38
N CYS A 104 5.86 2.50 12.27
CA CYS A 104 5.24 2.48 10.94
C CYS A 104 4.75 1.06 10.59
N ALA A 105 5.58 0.04 10.79
CA ALA A 105 5.25 -1.37 10.56
C ALA A 105 4.09 -1.84 11.46
N ALA A 106 4.06 -1.44 12.74
CA ALA A 106 2.95 -1.75 13.66
C ALA A 106 1.62 -1.11 13.21
N LYS A 107 1.65 0.13 12.71
CA LYS A 107 0.47 0.78 12.10
C LYS A 107 0.00 0.04 10.86
N MET A 108 0.93 -0.33 9.97
CA MET A 108 0.66 -1.13 8.78
C MET A 108 0.02 -2.48 9.14
N GLU A 109 0.57 -3.18 10.12
CA GLU A 109 0.02 -4.45 10.60
C GLU A 109 -1.44 -4.31 11.08
N LYS A 110 -1.73 -3.26 11.85
CA LYS A 110 -3.08 -2.96 12.33
C LYS A 110 -4.06 -2.72 11.18
N GLN A 111 -3.65 -2.00 10.14
CA GLN A 111 -4.48 -1.75 8.96
C GLN A 111 -4.73 -3.04 8.16
N LEU A 112 -3.68 -3.81 7.85
CA LEU A 112 -3.81 -5.08 7.12
C LEU A 112 -4.65 -6.12 7.88
N ARG A 113 -4.55 -6.16 9.21
CA ARG A 113 -5.38 -7.01 10.07
C ARG A 113 -6.86 -6.62 9.99
N ARG A 114 -7.18 -5.31 10.01
CA ARG A 114 -8.55 -4.81 9.83
C ARG A 114 -9.09 -5.18 8.46
N TYR A 115 -8.28 -4.98 7.42
CA TYR A 115 -8.61 -5.35 6.05
C TYR A 115 -8.95 -6.85 5.93
N LYS A 116 -8.09 -7.74 6.41
CA LYS A 116 -8.32 -9.19 6.39
C LYS A 116 -9.60 -9.59 7.13
N ARG A 117 -9.90 -8.96 8.27
CA ARG A 117 -11.13 -9.22 9.03
C ARG A 117 -12.37 -8.80 8.22
N ARG A 118 -12.37 -7.60 7.63
CA ARG A 118 -13.48 -7.11 6.82
C ARG A 118 -13.70 -7.95 5.55
N LEU A 119 -12.64 -8.42 4.92
CA LEU A 119 -12.75 -9.35 3.80
C LEU A 119 -13.46 -10.66 4.16
N LYS A 120 -13.25 -11.17 5.37
CA LYS A 120 -13.97 -12.36 5.85
C LYS A 120 -15.45 -12.10 6.11
N ASP A 121 -15.78 -10.91 6.63
CA ASP A 121 -17.14 -10.51 6.94
C ASP A 121 -17.95 -10.19 5.67
N HIS A 122 -17.29 -9.69 4.63
CA HIS A 122 -17.88 -9.49 3.30
C HIS A 122 -17.61 -10.73 2.44
N HIS A 123 -18.59 -11.61 2.30
CA HIS A 123 -18.56 -12.87 1.52
C HIS A 123 -18.24 -12.71 0.02
N ALA A 124 -17.95 -11.54 -0.45
CA ALA A 124 -17.51 -11.25 -1.80
C ALA A 124 -16.03 -10.88 -1.83
N ALA A 125 -15.17 -11.87 -1.53
CA ALA A 125 -13.77 -11.72 -1.92
C ALA A 125 -13.73 -11.54 -3.43
N ARG A 126 -13.35 -10.33 -3.89
CA ARG A 126 -13.17 -10.03 -5.31
C ARG A 126 -12.12 -11.01 -5.87
N THR A 127 -12.52 -11.89 -6.76
CA THR A 127 -11.62 -12.85 -7.43
C THR A 127 -10.91 -12.23 -8.64
N THR A 128 -11.43 -11.11 -9.16
CA THR A 128 -10.87 -10.38 -10.30
C THR A 128 -10.06 -9.16 -9.82
N PRO A 129 -8.94 -8.83 -10.47
CA PRO A 129 -8.20 -7.61 -10.22
C PRO A 129 -9.08 -6.36 -10.35
N VAL A 130 -8.76 -5.31 -9.61
CA VAL A 130 -9.45 -4.02 -9.72
C VAL A 130 -9.18 -3.42 -11.09
N GLU A 131 -10.25 -3.11 -11.85
CA GLU A 131 -10.14 -2.33 -13.08
C GLU A 131 -9.73 -0.89 -12.74
N LEU A 132 -8.73 -0.37 -13.45
CA LEU A 132 -8.25 0.99 -13.32
C LEU A 132 -8.66 1.81 -14.54
N SER A 133 -9.21 3.00 -14.33
CA SER A 133 -9.52 3.96 -15.39
C SER A 133 -8.50 5.10 -15.33
N SER A 134 -7.93 5.49 -16.46
CA SER A 134 -7.03 6.64 -16.53
C SER A 134 -7.77 7.93 -16.18
N ALA A 135 -7.08 8.83 -15.48
CA ALA A 135 -7.55 10.16 -15.13
C ALA A 135 -6.36 11.11 -15.07
N SER A 136 -6.61 12.42 -15.20
CA SER A 136 -5.61 13.45 -14.96
C SER A 136 -5.76 14.02 -13.55
N SER A 137 -4.65 14.23 -12.89
CA SER A 137 -4.55 14.92 -11.60
C SER A 137 -3.79 16.21 -11.80
N TYR A 138 -4.34 17.32 -11.32
CA TYR A 138 -3.74 18.65 -11.44
C TYR A 138 -3.27 19.11 -10.06
N ILE A 139 -2.01 19.54 -10.01
CA ILE A 139 -1.46 20.20 -8.83
C ILE A 139 -1.57 21.70 -9.06
N LEU A 140 -2.33 22.39 -8.20
CA LEU A 140 -2.55 23.82 -8.26
C LEU A 140 -1.64 24.54 -7.28
N VAL A 141 -1.28 25.79 -7.58
CA VAL A 141 -0.65 26.66 -6.58
C VAL A 141 -1.67 26.92 -5.49
N SER A 142 -1.31 26.64 -4.23
CA SER A 142 -2.01 27.22 -3.10
C SER A 142 -1.53 28.65 -2.95
N GLU A 143 -2.38 29.61 -3.21
CA GLU A 143 -2.09 31.01 -2.93
C GLU A 143 -1.96 31.19 -1.43
N HIS A 144 -0.73 31.11 -0.93
CA HIS A 144 -0.40 31.55 0.41
C HIS A 144 -0.04 33.02 0.38
N GLU A 145 -0.97 33.84 0.87
CA GLU A 145 -0.77 35.08 1.60
C GLU A 145 0.42 35.98 1.15
N ASN A 146 0.30 36.53 -0.06
CA ASN A 146 0.85 37.85 -0.32
C ASN A 146 -0.33 38.73 -0.76
N GLU A 147 -0.87 39.47 0.19
CA GLU A 147 -2.03 40.35 0.06
C GLU A 147 -1.85 41.54 -0.91
N GLU A 148 -0.80 41.56 -1.75
CA GLU A 148 -0.48 42.75 -2.56
C GLU A 148 -0.71 42.61 -4.07
N SER A 149 -1.20 41.45 -4.57
CA SER A 149 -1.59 41.36 -5.98
C SER A 149 -2.85 40.52 -6.15
N GLU A 150 -3.97 41.19 -6.39
CA GLU A 150 -5.16 40.52 -6.92
C GLU A 150 -4.81 39.85 -8.24
N PRO A 151 -5.05 38.52 -8.39
CA PRO A 151 -4.77 37.83 -9.64
C PRO A 151 -5.70 38.38 -10.73
N GLU A 152 -5.14 38.85 -11.81
CA GLU A 152 -5.87 39.35 -12.98
C GLU A 152 -6.76 38.29 -13.66
N THR A 153 -6.64 37.02 -13.27
CA THR A 153 -7.40 35.92 -13.86
C THR A 153 -7.93 34.97 -12.81
N LEU A 154 -9.22 34.60 -12.94
CA LEU A 154 -9.90 33.58 -12.10
C LEU A 154 -9.41 32.14 -12.38
N GLN A 155 -8.39 31.95 -13.21
CA GLN A 155 -7.88 30.62 -13.54
C GLN A 155 -6.76 30.23 -12.58
N PRO A 156 -6.89 29.10 -11.87
CA PRO A 156 -5.84 28.61 -10.99
C PRO A 156 -4.58 28.26 -11.81
N ILE A 157 -3.41 28.60 -11.28
CA ILE A 157 -2.15 28.26 -11.92
C ILE A 157 -1.89 26.77 -11.69
N ILE A 158 -1.88 26.00 -12.79
CA ILE A 158 -1.54 24.57 -12.75
C ILE A 158 -0.03 24.44 -12.73
N ILE A 159 0.53 23.87 -11.67
CA ILE A 159 1.97 23.62 -11.54
C ILE A 159 2.36 22.33 -12.26
N ALA A 160 1.53 21.30 -12.14
CA ALA A 160 1.79 20.02 -12.75
C ALA A 160 0.50 19.30 -13.12
N GLU A 161 0.52 18.57 -14.23
CA GLU A 161 -0.46 17.58 -14.61
C GLU A 161 0.20 16.20 -14.51
N VAL A 162 -0.45 15.27 -13.79
CA VAL A 162 0.05 13.92 -13.58
C VAL A 162 -1.04 12.92 -13.98
N GLU A 163 -0.66 11.95 -14.81
CA GLU A 163 -1.54 10.82 -15.08
C GLU A 163 -1.77 10.01 -13.79
N THR A 164 -3.02 9.78 -13.46
CA THR A 164 -3.44 8.97 -12.33
C THR A 164 -4.45 7.93 -12.75
N THR A 165 -4.81 7.03 -11.85
CA THR A 165 -5.80 5.99 -12.11
C THR A 165 -6.90 6.02 -11.07
N ILE A 166 -8.14 5.87 -11.53
CA ILE A 166 -9.32 5.76 -10.67
C ILE A 166 -9.75 4.29 -10.65
N PRO A 167 -9.70 3.63 -9.48
CA PRO A 167 -10.09 2.24 -9.35
C PRO A 167 -11.62 2.09 -9.42
N LYS A 168 -12.07 0.98 -10.01
CA LYS A 168 -13.47 0.60 -10.08
C LYS A 168 -13.78 -0.32 -8.90
N LEU A 169 -14.58 0.18 -7.96
CA LEU A 169 -14.85 -0.44 -6.66
C LEU A 169 -16.32 -0.34 -6.31
N SER A 170 -16.79 -1.22 -5.43
CA SER A 170 -18.02 -1.00 -4.67
C SER A 170 -17.80 0.08 -3.60
N VAL A 171 -18.87 0.67 -3.08
CA VAL A 171 -18.78 1.68 -1.99
C VAL A 171 -18.07 1.11 -0.77
N GLY A 172 -18.35 -0.15 -0.39
CA GLY A 172 -17.71 -0.80 0.75
C GLY A 172 -16.20 -0.99 0.56
N GLU A 173 -15.75 -1.38 -0.65
CA GLU A 173 -14.34 -1.48 -0.98
C GLU A 173 -13.65 -0.11 -0.99
N ALA A 174 -14.34 0.93 -1.48
CA ALA A 174 -13.80 2.29 -1.50
C ALA A 174 -13.60 2.86 -0.08
N VAL A 175 -14.56 2.66 0.83
CA VAL A 175 -14.41 3.02 2.25
C VAL A 175 -13.24 2.26 2.88
N MET A 176 -13.15 0.97 2.63
CA MET A 176 -12.05 0.15 3.13
C MET A 176 -10.69 0.62 2.58
N GLN A 177 -10.62 0.96 1.28
CA GLN A 177 -9.42 1.50 0.65
C GLN A 177 -9.03 2.85 1.26
N MET A 178 -9.98 3.75 1.50
CA MET A 178 -9.76 5.03 2.16
C MET A 178 -9.12 4.83 3.53
N GLU A 179 -9.70 3.95 4.37
CA GLU A 179 -9.20 3.69 5.71
C GLU A 179 -7.80 3.06 5.75
N ILE A 180 -7.49 2.09 4.86
CA ILE A 180 -6.16 1.45 4.83
C ILE A 180 -5.09 2.31 4.16
N SER A 181 -5.48 3.27 3.32
CA SER A 181 -4.56 4.26 2.75
C SER A 181 -4.35 5.47 3.66
N GLY A 182 -5.13 5.58 4.76
CA GLY A 182 -5.03 6.70 5.71
C GLY A 182 -5.36 8.06 5.10
N LYS A 183 -6.22 8.08 4.09
CA LYS A 183 -6.66 9.30 3.39
C LYS A 183 -7.99 9.78 3.95
N ASP A 184 -8.20 11.09 3.98
CA ASP A 184 -9.44 11.72 4.43
C ASP A 184 -10.56 11.57 3.39
N PHE A 185 -10.21 11.37 2.12
CA PHE A 185 -11.15 11.12 1.04
C PHE A 185 -10.57 10.14 0.01
N PHE A 186 -11.47 9.51 -0.76
CA PHE A 186 -11.06 8.58 -1.81
C PHE A 186 -12.02 8.65 -3.00
N VAL A 187 -11.44 8.81 -4.20
CA VAL A 187 -12.16 8.88 -5.48
C VAL A 187 -12.15 7.50 -6.14
N PHE A 188 -13.30 7.04 -6.58
CA PHE A 188 -13.45 5.73 -7.23
C PHE A 188 -14.56 5.76 -8.28
N LYS A 189 -14.53 4.80 -9.18
CA LYS A 189 -15.63 4.54 -10.10
C LYS A 189 -16.53 3.47 -9.49
N ASN A 190 -17.79 3.81 -9.23
CA ASN A 190 -18.72 2.90 -8.57
C ASN A 190 -19.11 1.75 -9.50
N ASP A 191 -18.96 0.51 -9.05
CA ASP A 191 -19.28 -0.70 -9.80
C ASP A 191 -20.78 -0.79 -10.18
N ALA A 192 -21.67 -0.29 -9.34
CA ALA A 192 -23.11 -0.42 -9.53
C ALA A 192 -23.64 0.53 -10.63
N ASN A 193 -23.27 1.82 -10.57
CA ASN A 193 -23.81 2.84 -11.48
C ASN A 193 -22.81 3.37 -12.51
N LYS A 194 -21.54 2.91 -12.44
CA LYS A 194 -20.42 3.32 -13.31
C LYS A 194 -20.02 4.78 -13.24
N LEU A 195 -20.58 5.52 -12.27
CA LEU A 195 -20.25 6.94 -12.05
C LEU A 195 -19.01 7.09 -11.17
N VAL A 196 -18.29 8.18 -11.39
CA VAL A 196 -17.23 8.61 -10.46
C VAL A 196 -17.88 9.08 -9.17
N SER A 197 -17.40 8.57 -8.06
CA SER A 197 -17.94 8.80 -6.72
C SER A 197 -16.80 9.10 -5.75
N ILE A 198 -17.11 9.78 -4.67
CA ILE A 198 -16.16 10.12 -3.62
C ILE A 198 -16.70 9.60 -2.30
N VAL A 199 -15.84 8.98 -1.50
CA VAL A 199 -16.07 8.73 -0.08
C VAL A 199 -15.13 9.60 0.73
N TYR A 200 -15.59 10.11 1.86
CA TYR A 200 -14.82 10.97 2.76
C TYR A 200 -15.19 10.68 4.22
N GLN A 201 -14.31 11.09 5.13
CA GLN A 201 -14.47 10.92 6.57
C GLN A 201 -14.58 12.27 7.25
#